data_36910047442bc752e0109dae8d4d6ccc
#
_entry.id   36910047442bc752e0109dae8d4d6ccc
#
_cell.length_a   1.000
_cell.length_b   1.000
_cell.length_c   1.000
_cell.angle_alpha   90.00
_cell.angle_beta   90.00
_cell.angle_gamma   90.00
#
_symmetry.space_group_name_H-M   'P 1'
#
loop_
_entity.id
_entity.type
_entity.pdbx_description
1 polymer ?
#
loop_
_entity_poly.entity_id
_entity_poly.type
_entity_poly.pdbx_seq_one_letter_code
_entity_poly.pdbx_strand_id
1 'polypeptide(L)'
;MNYKKKEKNEVILNLKGSKNRNNELVIKTFNLNEDENYIKIKDLVLNEKFQISRLDEVELDYLDDDKQKNSIRLKRNKKKYFLTGSSFNADNLIEDLLSDSDKGNKIIDINSNLKIDVKKIFLDSEYYLSNFKGDIFIKNKEIYKADLIGSFSKNKKLKLT
;
A
#
# COMPACT_ATOMS: atom_id res chain seq x y z
N MET A 1 24.96 33.06 -11.92
CA MET A 1 24.31 31.75 -11.85
C MET A 1 24.13 31.40 -10.36
N ASN A 2 22.97 31.71 -9.78
CA ASN A 2 22.72 31.47 -8.33
C ASN A 2 22.27 30.03 -8.15
N TYR A 3 23.16 29.20 -7.65
CA TYR A 3 22.80 27.88 -7.13
C TYR A 3 22.00 28.06 -5.81
N LYS A 4 20.69 27.98 -5.87
CA LYS A 4 19.90 27.76 -4.65
C LYS A 4 20.19 26.34 -4.19
N LYS A 5 20.91 26.22 -3.06
CA LYS A 5 21.04 24.98 -2.32
C LYS A 5 19.61 24.53 -1.96
N LYS A 6 19.16 23.40 -2.52
CA LYS A 6 17.89 22.78 -2.07
C LYS A 6 18.05 22.50 -0.57
N GLU A 7 17.26 23.14 0.27
CA GLU A 7 17.18 22.78 1.68
C GLU A 7 16.81 21.31 1.72
N LYS A 8 17.69 20.51 2.30
CA LYS A 8 17.41 19.08 2.50
C LYS A 8 16.47 19.01 3.70
N ASN A 9 15.24 18.56 3.47
CA ASN A 9 14.31 18.26 4.55
C ASN A 9 14.93 17.19 5.45
N GLU A 10 14.70 17.30 6.74
CA GLU A 10 15.16 16.31 7.69
C GLU A 10 14.27 15.06 7.57
N VAL A 11 14.89 13.90 7.35
CA VAL A 11 14.22 12.61 7.32
C VAL A 11 14.52 11.87 8.62
N ILE A 12 13.49 11.59 9.40
CA ILE A 12 13.60 10.88 10.69
C ILE A 12 13.15 9.44 10.51
N LEU A 13 14.08 8.50 10.71
CA LEU A 13 13.82 7.07 10.68
C LEU A 13 13.91 6.45 12.08
N ASN A 14 12.83 5.82 12.53
CA ASN A 14 12.79 5.04 13.76
C ASN A 14 12.43 3.58 13.42
N LEU A 15 13.33 2.66 13.73
CA LEU A 15 13.16 1.23 13.50
C LEU A 15 13.39 0.45 14.79
N LYS A 16 12.44 -0.44 15.13
CA LYS A 16 12.61 -1.45 16.19
C LYS A 16 12.29 -2.82 15.61
N GLY A 17 13.24 -3.72 15.69
CA GLY A 17 13.08 -5.08 15.18
C GLY A 17 14.07 -6.05 15.83
N SER A 18 13.82 -7.33 15.61
CA SER A 18 14.66 -8.42 16.08
C SER A 18 14.48 -9.65 15.21
N LYS A 19 15.45 -10.57 15.27
CA LYS A 19 15.32 -11.88 14.67
C LYS A 19 14.69 -12.84 15.68
N ASN A 20 13.70 -13.62 15.28
CA ASN A 20 13.07 -14.60 16.15
C ASN A 20 13.78 -15.98 16.04
N ARG A 21 13.31 -16.97 16.81
CA ARG A 21 13.87 -18.33 16.82
C ARG A 21 13.72 -19.07 15.48
N ASN A 22 12.79 -18.66 14.64
CA ASN A 22 12.55 -19.23 13.31
C ASN A 22 13.31 -18.48 12.21
N ASN A 23 14.34 -17.72 12.57
CA ASN A 23 15.11 -16.89 11.63
C ASN A 23 14.32 -15.79 10.91
N GLU A 24 13.08 -15.54 11.31
CA GLU A 24 12.26 -14.49 10.72
C GLU A 24 12.65 -13.11 11.27
N LEU A 25 12.67 -12.10 10.43
CA LEU A 25 12.87 -10.71 10.83
C LEU A 25 11.53 -10.12 11.29
N VAL A 26 11.43 -9.81 12.58
CA VAL A 26 10.25 -9.20 13.19
C VAL A 26 10.51 -7.71 13.38
N ILE A 27 9.79 -6.88 12.64
CA ILE A 27 9.83 -5.42 12.76
C ILE A 27 8.59 -4.98 13.56
N LYS A 28 8.82 -4.60 14.82
CA LYS A 28 7.75 -4.16 15.72
C LYS A 28 7.20 -2.80 15.33
N THR A 29 8.11 -1.88 15.00
CA THR A 29 7.76 -0.54 14.54
C THR A 29 8.77 -0.07 13.52
N PHE A 30 8.27 0.51 12.44
CA PHE A 30 9.02 1.30 11.47
C PHE A 30 8.26 2.61 11.27
N ASN A 31 8.93 3.73 11.49
CA ASN A 31 8.38 5.05 11.25
C ASN A 31 9.40 5.86 10.45
N LEU A 32 8.98 6.33 9.29
CA LEU A 32 9.70 7.26 8.45
C LEU A 32 8.88 8.54 8.39
N ASN A 33 9.49 9.68 8.74
CA ASN A 33 8.84 10.98 8.69
C ASN A 33 9.74 11.95 7.92
N GLU A 34 9.15 12.72 7.03
CA GLU A 34 9.74 13.83 6.31
C GLU A 34 8.72 14.96 6.25
N ASP A 35 8.92 16.03 6.99
CA ASP A 35 7.93 17.10 7.20
C ASP A 35 6.56 16.54 7.61
N GLU A 36 5.53 16.80 6.79
CA GLU A 36 4.17 16.28 7.00
C GLU A 36 3.95 14.88 6.43
N ASN A 37 4.94 14.35 5.70
CA ASN A 37 4.87 13.03 5.09
C ASN A 37 5.32 11.96 6.08
N TYR A 38 4.61 10.82 6.12
CA TYR A 38 5.05 9.71 6.94
C TYR A 38 4.65 8.34 6.38
N ILE A 39 5.46 7.35 6.77
CA ILE A 39 5.18 5.92 6.62
C ILE A 39 5.31 5.29 8.00
N LYS A 40 4.27 4.61 8.46
CA LYS A 40 4.28 3.87 9.73
C LYS A 40 3.89 2.41 9.47
N ILE A 41 4.70 1.49 9.98
CA ILE A 41 4.45 0.05 9.90
C ILE A 41 4.54 -0.53 11.31
N LYS A 42 3.60 -1.41 11.66
CA LYS A 42 3.59 -2.15 12.92
C LYS A 42 3.46 -3.64 12.68
N ASP A 43 4.22 -4.40 13.47
CA ASP A 43 4.22 -5.86 13.49
C ASP A 43 4.32 -6.49 12.09
N LEU A 44 5.38 -6.11 11.36
CA LEU A 44 5.78 -6.72 10.10
C LEU A 44 6.70 -7.91 10.40
N VAL A 45 6.40 -9.07 9.82
CA VAL A 45 7.26 -10.25 9.86
C VAL A 45 7.66 -10.62 8.45
N LEU A 46 8.97 -10.73 8.23
CA LEU A 46 9.57 -11.20 6.99
C LEU A 46 10.15 -12.59 7.24
N ASN A 47 9.87 -13.53 6.33
CA ASN A 47 10.45 -14.87 6.34
C ASN A 47 11.94 -14.84 5.91
N GLU A 48 12.61 -15.99 5.90
CA GLU A 48 14.03 -16.12 5.51
C GLU A 48 14.32 -15.64 4.08
N LYS A 49 13.31 -15.59 3.20
CA LYS A 49 13.40 -15.07 1.83
C LYS A 49 13.03 -13.59 1.72
N PHE A 50 12.91 -12.89 2.85
CA PHE A 50 12.45 -11.50 2.95
C PHE A 50 11.05 -11.25 2.35
N GLN A 51 10.19 -12.29 2.30
CA GLN A 51 8.79 -12.13 1.91
C GLN A 51 7.94 -11.82 3.14
N ILE A 52 6.91 -11.01 2.96
CA ILE A 52 5.97 -10.65 4.03
C ILE A 52 5.14 -11.89 4.40
N SER A 53 5.38 -12.45 5.58
CA SER A 53 4.58 -13.53 6.16
C SER A 53 3.47 -13.01 7.09
N ARG A 54 3.68 -11.83 7.67
CA ARG A 54 2.67 -11.15 8.49
C ARG A 54 2.88 -9.63 8.43
N LEU A 55 1.76 -8.92 8.36
CA LEU A 55 1.72 -7.46 8.42
C LEU A 55 0.45 -7.06 9.17
N ASP A 56 0.57 -6.39 10.31
CA ASP A 56 -0.60 -6.04 11.10
C ASP A 56 -1.13 -4.64 10.77
N GLU A 57 -0.25 -3.67 10.56
CA GLU A 57 -0.69 -2.32 10.22
C GLU A 57 0.34 -1.57 9.36
N VAL A 58 -0.16 -0.89 8.34
CA VAL A 58 0.58 0.12 7.56
C VAL A 58 -0.25 1.38 7.49
N GLU A 59 0.35 2.52 7.70
CA GLU A 59 -0.24 3.83 7.53
C GLU A 59 0.69 4.69 6.69
N LEU A 60 0.17 5.22 5.60
CA LEU A 60 0.89 6.07 4.65
C LEU A 60 0.16 7.41 4.56
N ASP A 61 0.90 8.48 4.66
CA ASP A 61 0.41 9.84 4.43
C ASP A 61 1.53 10.66 3.80
N TYR A 62 1.47 10.86 2.49
CA TYR A 62 2.52 11.57 1.76
C TYR A 62 2.00 12.20 0.46
N LEU A 63 2.73 13.18 -0.04
CA LEU A 63 2.58 13.72 -1.39
C LEU A 63 3.56 13.01 -2.32
N ASP A 64 3.08 12.51 -3.45
CA ASP A 64 3.94 11.96 -4.49
C ASP A 64 4.57 13.07 -5.36
N ASP A 65 5.34 12.68 -6.37
CA ASP A 65 6.04 13.60 -7.27
C ASP A 65 5.06 14.49 -8.05
N ASP A 66 3.85 14.01 -8.33
CA ASP A 66 2.75 14.74 -8.99
C ASP A 66 1.95 15.59 -8.01
N LYS A 67 2.39 15.70 -6.74
CA LYS A 67 1.71 16.41 -5.63
C LYS A 67 0.33 15.85 -5.32
N GLN A 68 0.07 14.60 -5.66
CA GLN A 68 -1.15 13.92 -5.28
C GLN A 68 -1.01 13.40 -3.84
N LYS A 69 -2.03 13.66 -3.03
CA LYS A 69 -2.05 13.21 -1.64
C LYS A 69 -2.38 11.72 -1.58
N ASN A 70 -1.49 10.97 -0.98
CA ASN A 70 -1.67 9.58 -0.64
C ASN A 70 -1.91 9.45 0.86
N SER A 71 -3.08 8.99 1.25
CA SER A 71 -3.47 8.84 2.66
C SER A 71 -4.29 7.57 2.82
N ILE A 72 -3.61 6.48 3.15
CA ILE A 72 -4.21 5.14 3.30
C ILE A 72 -3.73 4.46 4.57
N ARG A 73 -4.56 3.57 5.07
CA ARG A 73 -4.25 2.69 6.19
C ARG A 73 -4.68 1.27 5.86
N LEU A 74 -3.75 0.34 5.95
CA LEU A 74 -3.99 -1.09 5.93
C LEU A 74 -3.94 -1.61 7.37
N LYS A 75 -4.99 -2.30 7.82
CA LYS A 75 -5.05 -2.89 9.16
C LYS A 75 -5.54 -4.33 9.09
N ARG A 76 -4.82 -5.22 9.76
CA ARG A 76 -5.22 -6.60 9.94
C ARG A 76 -6.17 -6.76 11.13
N ASN A 77 -7.24 -7.51 10.92
CA ASN A 77 -8.09 -7.99 11.99
C ASN A 77 -8.32 -9.51 11.79
N LYS A 78 -7.69 -10.33 12.65
CA LYS A 78 -7.64 -11.80 12.51
C LYS A 78 -7.04 -12.20 11.15
N LYS A 79 -7.86 -12.77 10.26
CA LYS A 79 -7.48 -13.24 8.92
C LYS A 79 -7.93 -12.28 7.79
N LYS A 80 -8.42 -11.10 8.14
CA LYS A 80 -8.90 -10.10 7.16
C LYS A 80 -8.06 -8.85 7.23
N TYR A 81 -7.83 -8.24 6.07
CA TYR A 81 -7.22 -6.92 5.96
C TYR A 81 -8.28 -5.90 5.58
N PHE A 82 -8.12 -4.70 6.09
CA PHE A 82 -8.97 -3.54 5.80
C PHE A 82 -8.08 -2.44 5.28
N LEU A 83 -8.25 -2.09 4.01
CA LEU A 83 -7.60 -0.95 3.37
C LEU A 83 -8.61 0.21 3.36
N THR A 84 -8.30 1.26 4.07
CA THR A 84 -9.13 2.46 4.16
C THR A 84 -8.31 3.69 3.85
N GLY A 85 -8.94 4.75 3.34
CA GLY A 85 -8.20 5.98 3.09
C GLY A 85 -9.01 7.07 2.40
N SER A 86 -8.42 8.26 2.36
CA SER A 86 -8.98 9.38 1.61
C SER A 86 -8.57 9.34 0.15
N SER A 87 -7.31 8.96 -0.14
CA SER A 87 -6.78 8.94 -1.51
C SER A 87 -5.56 8.03 -1.63
N PHE A 88 -5.37 7.49 -2.82
CA PHE A 88 -4.21 6.69 -3.18
C PHE A 88 -3.92 6.78 -4.67
N ASN A 89 -2.67 7.02 -5.03
CA ASN A 89 -2.21 6.94 -6.42
C ASN A 89 -1.81 5.49 -6.72
N ALA A 90 -2.57 4.84 -7.59
CA ALA A 90 -2.36 3.45 -8.00
C ALA A 90 -1.62 3.31 -9.33
N ASP A 91 -1.19 4.41 -9.95
CA ASP A 91 -0.58 4.43 -11.28
C ASP A 91 0.59 3.44 -11.38
N ASN A 92 1.62 3.62 -10.56
CA ASN A 92 2.77 2.70 -10.53
C ASN A 92 2.37 1.25 -10.24
N LEU A 93 1.37 1.02 -9.37
CA LEU A 93 0.90 -0.33 -9.06
C LEU A 93 0.20 -0.97 -10.26
N ILE A 94 -0.55 -0.18 -11.02
CA ILE A 94 -1.23 -0.65 -12.24
C ILE A 94 -0.19 -0.96 -13.32
N GLU A 95 0.80 -0.11 -13.52
CA GLU A 95 1.91 -0.34 -14.44
C GLU A 95 2.67 -1.63 -14.11
N ASP A 96 3.00 -1.85 -12.84
CA ASP A 96 3.66 -3.08 -12.36
C ASP A 96 2.81 -4.33 -12.60
N LEU A 97 1.50 -4.23 -12.42
CA LEU A 97 0.58 -5.36 -12.66
C LEU A 97 0.37 -5.67 -14.14
N LEU A 98 0.46 -4.66 -15.00
CA LEU A 98 0.31 -4.80 -16.45
C LEU A 98 1.63 -5.17 -17.15
N SER A 99 2.77 -4.87 -16.54
CA SER A 99 4.06 -5.30 -17.05
C SER A 99 4.21 -6.79 -16.85
N ASP A 100 4.29 -7.55 -17.97
CA ASP A 100 4.55 -9.01 -18.01
C ASP A 100 5.95 -9.39 -17.48
N SER A 101 6.43 -8.68 -16.48
CA SER A 101 7.69 -9.02 -15.84
C SER A 101 7.49 -10.26 -14.96
N ASP A 102 7.82 -11.44 -15.50
CA ASP A 102 8.02 -12.72 -14.79
C ASP A 102 8.96 -12.63 -13.56
N LYS A 103 9.40 -11.43 -13.23
CA LYS A 103 10.27 -11.07 -12.11
C LYS A 103 9.51 -10.55 -10.88
N GLY A 104 8.20 -10.61 -10.87
CA GLY A 104 7.44 -10.32 -9.66
C GLY A 104 7.83 -11.30 -8.56
N ASN A 105 8.91 -11.00 -7.83
CA ASN A 105 9.14 -11.59 -6.53
C ASN A 105 7.85 -11.41 -5.77
N LYS A 106 7.09 -12.50 -5.61
CA LYS A 106 5.83 -12.48 -4.84
C LYS A 106 6.20 -12.07 -3.41
N ILE A 107 6.21 -10.77 -3.17
CA ILE A 107 6.63 -10.14 -1.90
C ILE A 107 5.71 -10.59 -0.78
N ILE A 108 4.49 -11.02 -1.13
CA ILE A 108 3.43 -11.31 -0.16
C ILE A 108 3.13 -12.82 -0.15
N ASP A 109 3.33 -13.45 1.01
CA ASP A 109 2.96 -14.83 1.27
C ASP A 109 1.75 -14.91 2.21
N ILE A 110 0.66 -14.24 1.84
CA ILE A 110 -0.53 -14.13 2.68
C ILE A 110 -1.75 -14.68 1.93
N ASN A 111 -2.41 -15.66 2.55
CA ASN A 111 -3.77 -16.08 2.18
C ASN A 111 -4.76 -15.27 3.01
N SER A 112 -5.51 -14.36 2.40
CA SER A 112 -6.39 -13.48 3.16
C SER A 112 -7.48 -12.83 2.31
N ASN A 113 -8.45 -12.25 2.99
CA ASN A 113 -9.44 -11.37 2.38
C ASN A 113 -9.03 -9.93 2.65
N LEU A 114 -9.07 -9.10 1.62
CA LEU A 114 -8.82 -7.67 1.70
C LEU A 114 -10.13 -6.93 1.43
N LYS A 115 -10.63 -6.21 2.42
CA LYS A 115 -11.74 -5.26 2.26
C LYS A 115 -11.20 -3.87 2.00
N ILE A 116 -11.72 -3.21 0.97
CA ILE A 116 -11.29 -1.89 0.51
C ILE A 116 -12.42 -0.88 0.72
N ASP A 117 -12.07 0.29 1.25
CA ASP A 117 -12.92 1.48 1.31
C ASP A 117 -12.04 2.73 1.21
N VAL A 118 -11.79 3.18 -0.03
CA VAL A 118 -10.96 4.34 -0.34
C VAL A 118 -11.79 5.37 -1.10
N LYS A 119 -11.78 6.62 -0.64
CA LYS A 119 -12.62 7.66 -1.23
C LYS A 119 -12.21 8.00 -2.66
N LYS A 120 -10.90 8.00 -2.95
CA LYS A 120 -10.36 8.34 -4.26
C LYS A 120 -9.13 7.48 -4.61
N ILE A 121 -9.16 6.82 -5.75
CA ILE A 121 -8.02 6.10 -6.32
C ILE A 121 -7.63 6.78 -7.63
N PHE A 122 -6.44 7.35 -7.70
CA PHE A 122 -5.89 7.87 -8.95
C PHE A 122 -5.38 6.69 -9.79
N LEU A 123 -5.75 6.65 -11.05
CA LEU A 123 -5.34 5.64 -12.02
C LEU A 123 -4.17 6.14 -12.86
N ASP A 124 -4.13 7.45 -13.04
CA ASP A 124 -3.08 8.25 -13.67
C ASP A 124 -3.25 9.72 -13.28
N SER A 125 -2.57 10.63 -13.97
CA SER A 125 -2.65 12.09 -13.71
C SER A 125 -4.03 12.70 -14.04
N GLU A 126 -4.85 12.07 -14.90
CA GLU A 126 -6.12 12.61 -15.37
C GLU A 126 -7.35 11.87 -14.83
N TYR A 127 -7.21 10.55 -14.60
CA TYR A 127 -8.33 9.68 -14.27
C TYR A 127 -8.27 9.19 -12.83
N TYR A 128 -9.43 9.17 -12.20
CA TYR A 128 -9.58 8.60 -10.86
C TYR A 128 -10.92 7.89 -10.67
N LEU A 129 -10.95 6.97 -9.74
CA LEU A 129 -12.16 6.36 -9.21
C LEU A 129 -12.52 7.01 -7.88
N SER A 130 -13.78 7.39 -7.72
CA SER A 130 -14.32 7.83 -6.43
C SER A 130 -15.13 6.73 -5.76
N ASN A 131 -15.17 6.75 -4.42
CA ASN A 131 -15.91 5.77 -3.60
C ASN A 131 -15.56 4.33 -3.96
N PHE A 132 -14.26 4.04 -4.08
CA PHE A 132 -13.77 2.71 -4.44
C PHE A 132 -13.88 1.76 -3.25
N LYS A 133 -14.73 0.73 -3.39
CA LYS A 133 -15.05 -0.21 -2.31
C LYS A 133 -15.16 -1.63 -2.83
N GLY A 134 -14.94 -2.59 -1.93
CA GLY A 134 -15.21 -3.98 -2.22
C GLY A 134 -14.34 -4.95 -1.46
N ASP A 135 -14.33 -6.18 -1.92
CA ASP A 135 -13.62 -7.28 -1.32
C ASP A 135 -12.77 -7.99 -2.37
N ILE A 136 -11.50 -8.25 -2.02
CA ILE A 136 -10.58 -9.09 -2.79
C ILE A 136 -10.25 -10.33 -1.95
N PHE A 137 -10.32 -11.48 -2.57
CA PHE A 137 -10.04 -12.77 -1.94
C PHE A 137 -8.76 -13.35 -2.55
N ILE A 138 -7.74 -13.52 -1.71
CA ILE A 138 -6.42 -14.03 -2.10
C ILE A 138 -6.27 -15.45 -1.55
N LYS A 139 -5.94 -16.39 -2.43
CA LYS A 139 -5.64 -17.77 -2.10
C LYS A 139 -4.45 -18.25 -2.93
N ASN A 140 -3.51 -18.94 -2.29
CA ASN A 140 -2.29 -19.42 -2.94
C ASN A 140 -1.51 -18.31 -3.65
N LYS A 141 -1.49 -17.10 -3.05
CA LYS A 141 -0.82 -15.89 -3.59
C LYS A 141 -1.45 -15.32 -4.87
N GLU A 142 -2.67 -15.73 -5.20
CA GLU A 142 -3.41 -15.30 -6.39
C GLU A 142 -4.78 -14.74 -6.00
N ILE A 143 -5.23 -13.73 -6.73
CA ILE A 143 -6.60 -13.24 -6.60
C ILE A 143 -7.51 -14.25 -7.29
N TYR A 144 -8.35 -14.94 -6.52
CA TYR A 144 -9.31 -15.89 -7.08
C TYR A 144 -10.73 -15.31 -7.19
N LYS A 145 -10.98 -14.20 -6.49
CA LYS A 145 -12.24 -13.47 -6.56
C LYS A 145 -12.04 -12.01 -6.20
N ALA A 146 -12.70 -11.11 -6.90
CA ALA A 146 -12.77 -9.70 -6.58
C ALA A 146 -14.18 -9.17 -6.86
N ASP A 147 -14.79 -8.52 -5.86
CA ASP A 147 -16.06 -7.81 -5.99
C ASP A 147 -15.77 -6.33 -5.69
N LEU A 148 -15.61 -5.50 -6.72
CA LEU A 148 -15.18 -4.11 -6.58
C LEU A 148 -16.15 -3.17 -7.28
N ILE A 149 -16.44 -2.04 -6.65
CA ILE A 149 -17.26 -0.96 -7.19
C ILE A 149 -16.55 0.38 -7.03
N GLY A 150 -16.77 1.28 -7.98
CA GLY A 150 -16.27 2.64 -7.93
C GLY A 150 -16.98 3.51 -8.98
N SER A 151 -16.78 4.81 -8.93
CA SER A 151 -17.34 5.75 -9.89
C SER A 151 -16.22 6.54 -10.56
N PHE A 152 -16.17 6.51 -11.89
CA PHE A 152 -15.27 7.39 -12.64
C PHE A 152 -15.70 8.85 -12.50
N SER A 153 -14.77 9.76 -12.70
CA SER A 153 -14.93 11.21 -12.57
C SER A 153 -16.08 11.84 -13.38
N LYS A 154 -16.68 11.10 -14.31
CA LYS A 154 -17.82 11.52 -15.14
C LYS A 154 -19.09 10.68 -14.90
N ASN A 155 -19.35 10.27 -13.66
CA ASN A 155 -20.54 9.49 -13.25
C ASN A 155 -20.70 8.10 -13.93
N LYS A 156 -19.66 7.56 -14.53
CA LYS A 156 -19.68 6.18 -15.02
C LYS A 156 -19.31 5.23 -13.87
N LYS A 157 -20.11 4.20 -13.65
CA LYS A 157 -19.87 3.19 -12.62
C LYS A 157 -18.94 2.11 -13.17
N LEU A 158 -17.87 1.79 -12.40
CA LEU A 158 -17.10 0.58 -12.56
C LEU A 158 -17.71 -0.50 -11.66
N LYS A 159 -17.94 -1.68 -12.18
CA LYS A 159 -18.27 -2.88 -11.43
C LYS A 159 -17.41 -4.02 -11.95
N LEU A 160 -16.64 -4.64 -11.08
CA LEU A 160 -15.87 -5.87 -11.31
C LEU A 160 -16.44 -6.96 -10.41
N THR A 161 -16.79 -8.10 -10.97
CA THR A 161 -17.29 -9.29 -10.23
C THR A 161 -16.61 -10.53 -10.77
#